data_4a9e1d66f476ca9c3e02d96aebba4a12
#
_entry.id   4a9e1d66f476ca9c3e02d96aebba4a12
#
_cell.length_a   1.000
_cell.length_b   1.000
_cell.length_c   1.000
_cell.angle_alpha   90.00
_cell.angle_beta   90.00
_cell.angle_gamma   90.00
#
_symmetry.space_group_name_H-M   'P 1'
#
loop_
_entity.id
_entity.type
_entity.pdbx_description
1 polymer ?
#
loop_
_entity_poly.entity_id
_entity_poly.type
_entity_poly.pdbx_seq_one_letter_code
_entity_poly.pdbx_strand_id
1 'polypeptide(L)' 'SFTMAKNATMSDYRKATGFEALMGYLYLKDEFERLVELVKTGVEEMRLKL' A
#
# COMPACT_ATOMS: atom_id res chain seq x y z
N SER A 1 29.87 -7.64 19.93
CA SER A 1 29.72 -9.09 20.05
C SER A 1 28.79 -9.61 18.95
N PHE A 2 28.90 -10.90 18.71
CA PHE A 2 28.06 -11.54 17.69
C PHE A 2 26.57 -11.38 18.01
N THR A 3 26.21 -11.52 19.28
CA THR A 3 24.82 -11.40 19.72
C THR A 3 24.26 -10.01 19.47
N MET A 4 25.05 -8.98 19.74
CA MET A 4 24.63 -7.60 19.49
C MET A 4 24.44 -7.32 18.01
N ALA A 5 25.35 -7.81 17.17
CA ALA A 5 25.25 -7.63 15.74
C ALA A 5 23.99 -8.33 15.19
N LYS A 6 23.70 -9.53 15.69
CA LYS A 6 22.53 -10.28 15.28
C LYS A 6 21.24 -9.57 15.67
N ASN A 7 21.18 -9.02 16.89
CA ASN A 7 20.01 -8.30 17.36
C ASN A 7 19.81 -7.01 16.59
N ALA A 8 20.89 -6.28 16.30
CA ALA A 8 20.81 -5.06 15.49
C ALA A 8 20.29 -5.37 14.08
N THR A 9 20.78 -6.45 13.48
CA THR A 9 20.35 -6.86 12.15
C THR A 9 18.87 -7.22 12.13
N MET A 10 18.38 -7.92 13.16
CA MET A 10 16.97 -8.28 13.23
C MET A 10 16.09 -7.05 13.43
N SER A 11 16.53 -6.09 14.25
CA SER A 11 15.81 -4.84 14.46
C SER A 11 15.70 -4.06 13.14
N ASP A 12 16.81 -3.97 12.41
CA ASP A 12 16.84 -3.29 11.12
C ASP A 12 15.93 -3.98 10.11
N TYR A 13 15.93 -5.30 10.11
CA TYR A 13 15.06 -6.08 9.24
C TYR A 13 13.59 -5.80 9.54
N ARG A 14 13.21 -5.76 10.82
CA ARG A 14 11.83 -5.47 11.21
C ARG A 14 11.39 -4.08 10.79
N LYS A 15 12.27 -3.09 10.94
CA LYS A 15 11.97 -1.73 10.51
C LYS A 15 11.80 -1.66 9.00
N ALA A 16 12.68 -2.32 8.26
CA ALA A 16 12.59 -2.35 6.80
C ALA A 16 11.31 -3.04 6.35
N THR A 17 10.98 -4.20 6.96
CA THR A 17 9.76 -4.93 6.63
C THR A 17 8.52 -4.10 6.92
N GLY A 18 8.49 -3.39 8.07
CA GLY A 18 7.39 -2.51 8.42
C GLY A 18 7.22 -1.38 7.43
N PHE A 19 8.35 -0.79 6.99
CA PHE A 19 8.32 0.26 5.99
C PHE A 19 7.80 -0.25 4.65
N GLU A 20 8.25 -1.42 4.22
CA GLU A 20 7.79 -2.02 2.97
C GLU A 20 6.29 -2.34 3.04
N ALA A 21 5.82 -2.86 4.16
CA ALA A 21 4.41 -3.14 4.36
C ALA A 21 3.58 -1.87 4.29
N LEU A 22 4.06 -0.79 4.90
CA LEU A 22 3.38 0.50 4.84
C LEU A 22 3.31 1.03 3.41
N MET A 23 4.43 0.98 2.69
CA MET A 23 4.47 1.45 1.31
C MET A 23 3.55 0.61 0.43
N GLY A 24 3.53 -0.70 0.62
CA GLY A 24 2.61 -1.58 -0.10
C GLY A 24 1.16 -1.25 0.18
N TYR A 25 0.83 -1.02 1.45
CA TYR A 25 -0.53 -0.64 1.83
C TYR A 25 -0.95 0.68 1.18
N LEU A 26 -0.09 1.69 1.21
CA LEU A 26 -0.41 2.98 0.62
C LEU A 26 -0.58 2.89 -0.89
N TYR A 27 0.25 2.09 -1.54
CA TYR A 27 0.13 1.86 -2.98
C TYR A 27 -1.20 1.21 -3.33
N LEU A 28 -1.55 0.13 -2.63
CA LEU A 28 -2.79 -0.58 -2.89
C LEU A 28 -4.01 0.27 -2.59
N LYS A 29 -3.94 1.09 -1.53
CA LYS A 29 -5.02 2.00 -1.18
C LYS A 29 -5.25 3.03 -2.28
N ASP A 30 -4.19 3.61 -2.81
CA ASP A 30 -4.27 4.59 -3.89
C ASP A 30 -4.87 3.97 -5.15
N GLU A 31 -4.41 2.77 -5.52
CA GLU A 31 -4.95 2.06 -6.68
C GLU A 31 -6.43 1.73 -6.50
N PHE A 32 -6.81 1.32 -5.31
CA PHE A 32 -8.21 1.02 -5.01
C PHE A 32 -9.08 2.28 -5.14
N GLU A 33 -8.61 3.40 -4.60
CA GLU A 33 -9.34 4.66 -4.70
C GLU A 33 -9.52 5.10 -6.15
N ARG A 34 -8.50 4.95 -6.97
CA ARG A 34 -8.58 5.23 -8.40
C ARG A 34 -9.61 4.35 -9.08
N LEU A 35 -9.60 3.06 -8.77
CA LEU A 35 -10.55 2.12 -9.36
C LEU A 35 -11.98 2.51 -9.01
N VAL A 36 -12.23 2.85 -7.75
CA VAL A 36 -13.55 3.29 -7.30
C VAL A 36 -14.00 4.53 -8.06
N GLU A 37 -13.12 5.51 -8.23
CA GLU A 37 -13.45 6.73 -8.97
C GLU A 37 -13.78 6.43 -10.44
N LEU A 38 -13.02 5.56 -11.08
CA LEU A 38 -13.27 5.17 -12.46
C LEU A 38 -14.62 4.49 -12.60
N VAL A 39 -14.95 3.60 -11.68
CA VAL A 39 -16.26 2.91 -11.71
C VAL A 39 -17.39 3.90 -11.52
N LYS A 40 -17.25 4.84 -10.57
CA LYS A 40 -18.25 5.86 -10.35
C LYS A 40 -18.47 6.74 -11.59
N THR A 41 -17.38 7.16 -12.21
CA THR A 41 -17.46 7.98 -13.43
C THR A 41 -18.15 7.22 -14.55
N GLY A 42 -17.79 5.95 -14.74
CA GLY A 42 -18.41 5.12 -15.75
C GLY A 42 -19.91 4.95 -15.52
N VAL A 43 -20.32 4.72 -14.28
CA VAL A 43 -21.73 4.58 -13.93
C VAL A 43 -22.48 5.88 -14.18
N GLU A 44 -21.90 7.01 -13.81
CA GLU A 44 -22.53 8.31 -14.04
C GLU A 44 -22.69 8.61 -15.53
N GLU A 45 -21.67 8.29 -16.35
CA GLU A 45 -21.76 8.46 -17.79
C GLU A 45 -22.87 7.60 -18.39
N MET A 46 -23.00 6.37 -17.91
CA MET A 46 -24.08 5.50 -18.37
C MET A 46 -25.45 6.06 -18.00
N ARG A 47 -25.59 6.63 -16.83
CA ARG A 47 -26.85 7.24 -16.40
C ARG A 47 -27.23 8.42 -17.28
N LEU A 48 -26.24 9.23 -17.68
CA LEU A 48 -26.48 10.39 -18.53
C LEU A 48 -26.90 10.01 -19.95
N LYS A 49 -26.46 8.82 -20.40
CA LYS A 49 -26.82 8.34 -21.74
C LYS A 49 -28.17 7.65 -21.80
N LEU A 50 -28.66 7.22 -20.66
CA LEU A 50 -29.97 6.60 -20.58
C LEU A 50 -31.05 7.64 -20.42
#